data_141b51b35774f57909db663db6e7f486
#
_entry.id   141b51b35774f57909db663db6e7f486
#
_cell.length_a   1.000
_cell.length_b   1.000
_cell.length_c   1.000
_cell.angle_alpha   90.00
_cell.angle_beta   90.00
_cell.angle_gamma   90.00
#
_symmetry.space_group_name_H-M   'P 1'
#
loop_
_entity.id
_entity.type
_entity.pdbx_description
1 polymer ?
#
loop_
_entity_poly.entity_id
_entity_poly.type
_entity_poly.pdbx_seq_one_letter_code
_entity_poly.pdbx_strand_id
1 'polypeptide(L)'
;GYLASATGLLLTSFAFALIPALGAHGKYYGVPVKDYILQSDDFLICGFALLGAVGEFGTRHKWRDALMLFVIAVLFLVNLTFVFASRTALLVVPFLIAALGWRLSGVRGVVAACLIAAVLAPVLWFSSPHLRDFTLDSVADMRSYLKSDAVTSTGLHLEFLRKSVGIIENAPLIGHGTGSIPEQFSRAAAGESGAAAIASVNPHNQIFAVAIQLGWLGAIVLVAMWFAHFLLFRGGGWTSWVGMVVVVENIISSTVNSHLFDFSQGWLYVFGVGVAGGIALKGVDAQCFAANGKPT
;
A
#
# COMPACT_ATOMS: atom_id res chain seq x y z
N GLY A 1 4.99 -6.93 -19.21
CA GLY A 1 4.97 -8.09 -18.31
C GLY A 1 4.06 -7.87 -17.12
N TYR A 2 4.47 -7.09 -16.11
CA TYR A 2 3.76 -6.95 -14.83
C TYR A 2 2.27 -6.57 -14.96
N LEU A 3 1.94 -5.49 -15.68
CA LEU A 3 0.54 -5.08 -15.90
C LEU A 3 -0.30 -6.15 -16.60
N ALA A 4 0.28 -6.90 -17.54
CA ALA A 4 -0.45 -7.99 -18.21
C ALA A 4 -0.73 -9.13 -17.23
N SER A 5 0.23 -9.50 -16.38
CA SER A 5 0.05 -10.52 -15.34
C SER A 5 -1.00 -10.08 -14.32
N ALA A 6 -0.95 -8.83 -13.85
CA ALA A 6 -1.92 -8.27 -12.91
C ALA A 6 -3.33 -8.21 -13.53
N THR A 7 -3.45 -7.89 -14.84
CA THR A 7 -4.74 -7.94 -15.56
C THR A 7 -5.26 -9.38 -15.66
N GLY A 8 -4.38 -10.34 -15.90
CA GLY A 8 -4.75 -11.76 -15.86
C GLY A 8 -5.26 -12.20 -14.48
N LEU A 9 -4.58 -11.75 -13.42
CA LEU A 9 -5.00 -11.98 -12.04
C LEU A 9 -6.36 -11.30 -11.73
N LEU A 10 -6.59 -10.09 -12.24
CA LEU A 10 -7.86 -9.38 -12.12
C LEU A 10 -9.02 -10.16 -12.74
N LEU A 11 -8.82 -10.67 -13.97
CA LEU A 11 -9.82 -11.49 -14.65
C LEU A 11 -10.09 -12.79 -13.88
N THR A 12 -9.06 -13.43 -13.36
CA THR A 12 -9.20 -14.63 -12.52
C THR A 12 -9.94 -14.32 -11.22
N SER A 13 -9.66 -13.18 -10.58
CA SER A 13 -10.37 -12.73 -9.39
C SER A 13 -11.87 -12.53 -9.64
N PHE A 14 -12.25 -11.89 -10.75
CA PHE A 14 -13.65 -11.77 -11.14
C PHE A 14 -14.29 -13.13 -11.47
N ALA A 15 -13.57 -14.02 -12.16
CA ALA A 15 -14.08 -15.36 -12.42
C ALA A 15 -14.36 -16.13 -11.12
N PHE A 16 -13.47 -16.05 -10.14
CA PHE A 16 -13.66 -16.67 -8.81
C PHE A 16 -14.80 -16.03 -8.01
N ALA A 17 -15.04 -14.75 -8.21
CA ALA A 17 -16.16 -14.05 -7.60
C ALA A 17 -17.51 -14.35 -8.27
N LEU A 18 -17.53 -14.56 -9.59
CA LEU A 18 -18.79 -14.77 -10.33
C LEU A 18 -19.18 -16.25 -10.48
N ILE A 19 -18.21 -17.16 -10.39
CA ILE A 19 -18.40 -18.61 -10.57
C ILE A 19 -18.07 -19.32 -9.23
N PRO A 20 -19.06 -19.59 -8.37
CA PRO A 20 -18.85 -20.18 -7.05
C PRO A 20 -18.06 -21.49 -7.06
N ALA A 21 -18.21 -22.30 -8.12
CA ALA A 21 -17.50 -23.56 -8.28
C ALA A 21 -15.97 -23.38 -8.40
N LEU A 22 -15.50 -22.24 -8.92
CA LEU A 22 -14.07 -21.91 -9.01
C LEU A 22 -13.54 -21.35 -7.69
N GLY A 23 -14.36 -20.57 -6.97
CA GLY A 23 -14.00 -19.91 -5.71
C GLY A 23 -14.07 -20.81 -4.47
N ALA A 24 -14.61 -22.02 -4.59
CA ALA A 24 -14.87 -22.92 -3.46
C ALA A 24 -13.60 -23.38 -2.69
N HIS A 25 -12.43 -23.24 -3.27
CA HIS A 25 -11.15 -23.65 -2.66
C HIS A 25 -10.35 -22.47 -2.06
N GLY A 26 -10.79 -21.23 -2.25
CA GLY A 26 -10.13 -20.03 -1.71
C GLY A 26 -10.56 -19.72 -0.27
N LYS A 27 -9.61 -19.24 0.56
CA LYS A 27 -9.92 -18.76 1.91
C LYS A 27 -10.83 -17.53 1.89
N TYR A 28 -10.73 -16.73 0.84
CA TYR A 28 -11.50 -15.50 0.65
C TYR A 28 -12.12 -15.48 -0.73
N TYR A 29 -13.35 -15.02 -0.80
CA TYR A 29 -14.11 -14.91 -2.04
C TYR A 29 -13.41 -13.95 -3.03
N GLY A 30 -13.26 -14.39 -4.29
CA GLY A 30 -12.58 -13.58 -5.32
C GLY A 30 -11.08 -13.39 -5.15
N VAL A 31 -10.43 -14.16 -4.25
CA VAL A 31 -8.98 -14.09 -4.04
C VAL A 31 -8.33 -15.40 -4.49
N PRO A 32 -7.83 -15.48 -5.76
CA PRO A 32 -7.18 -16.68 -6.29
C PRO A 32 -5.75 -16.90 -5.78
N VAL A 33 -5.16 -15.92 -5.10
CA VAL A 33 -3.81 -16.00 -4.53
C VAL A 33 -3.87 -16.27 -3.02
N LYS A 34 -2.74 -16.71 -2.45
CA LYS A 34 -2.65 -17.04 -1.03
C LYS A 34 -2.84 -15.81 -0.14
N ASP A 35 -2.33 -14.65 -0.56
CA ASP A 35 -2.31 -13.42 0.23
C ASP A 35 -3.21 -12.35 -0.41
N TYR A 36 -4.33 -12.09 0.26
CA TYR A 36 -5.30 -11.08 -0.17
C TYR A 36 -4.78 -9.64 -0.01
N ILE A 37 -3.84 -9.41 0.91
CA ILE A 37 -3.24 -8.09 1.10
C ILE A 37 -2.39 -7.77 -0.11
N LEU A 38 -1.52 -8.70 -0.54
CA LEU A 38 -0.72 -8.54 -1.74
C LEU A 38 -1.58 -8.28 -2.98
N GLN A 39 -2.66 -9.06 -3.18
CA GLN A 39 -3.56 -8.84 -4.32
C GLN A 39 -4.16 -7.44 -4.29
N SER A 40 -4.58 -6.97 -3.12
CA SER A 40 -5.17 -5.63 -2.96
C SER A 40 -4.15 -4.53 -3.27
N ASP A 41 -2.92 -4.67 -2.80
CA ASP A 41 -1.84 -3.72 -3.02
C ASP A 41 -1.44 -3.69 -4.50
N ASP A 42 -1.31 -4.86 -5.16
CA ASP A 42 -1.05 -4.98 -6.59
C ASP A 42 -2.14 -4.30 -7.44
N PHE A 43 -3.40 -4.54 -7.11
CA PHE A 43 -4.53 -3.96 -7.83
C PHE A 43 -4.61 -2.45 -7.63
N LEU A 44 -4.31 -1.98 -6.44
CA LEU A 44 -4.25 -0.55 -6.14
C LEU A 44 -3.14 0.14 -6.94
N ILE A 45 -1.93 -0.41 -6.91
CA ILE A 45 -0.78 0.10 -7.67
C ILE A 45 -1.09 0.11 -9.17
N CYS A 46 -1.60 -0.99 -9.73
CA CYS A 46 -1.96 -1.07 -11.15
C CYS A 46 -3.05 -0.06 -11.52
N GLY A 47 -4.11 0.05 -10.73
CA GLY A 47 -5.19 0.99 -10.97
C GLY A 47 -4.70 2.43 -11.04
N PHE A 48 -3.94 2.88 -10.03
CA PHE A 48 -3.42 4.25 -9.99
C PHE A 48 -2.29 4.51 -11.00
N ALA A 49 -1.44 3.52 -11.29
CA ALA A 49 -0.43 3.63 -12.35
C ALA A 49 -1.08 3.86 -13.71
N LEU A 50 -2.16 3.15 -14.02
CA LEU A 50 -2.93 3.29 -15.26
C LEU A 50 -3.68 4.61 -15.32
N LEU A 51 -4.27 5.11 -14.23
CA LEU A 51 -4.91 6.42 -14.19
C LEU A 51 -3.93 7.55 -14.55
N GLY A 52 -2.67 7.47 -14.10
CA GLY A 52 -1.64 8.42 -14.51
C GLY A 52 -1.28 8.32 -16.00
N ALA A 53 -1.30 7.11 -16.57
CA ALA A 53 -1.07 6.90 -18.01
C ALA A 53 -2.20 7.49 -18.86
N VAL A 54 -3.45 7.41 -18.41
CA VAL A 54 -4.62 8.00 -19.13
C VAL A 54 -4.39 9.46 -19.47
N GLY A 55 -3.88 10.25 -18.52
CA GLY A 55 -3.55 11.66 -18.74
C GLY A 55 -2.50 11.85 -19.85
N GLU A 56 -1.44 11.04 -19.83
CA GLU A 56 -0.35 11.14 -20.83
C GLU A 56 -0.82 10.72 -22.25
N PHE A 57 -1.62 9.66 -22.35
CA PHE A 57 -2.17 9.23 -23.65
C PHE A 57 -3.23 10.21 -24.18
N GLY A 58 -4.02 10.82 -23.31
CA GLY A 58 -4.99 11.85 -23.67
C GLY A 58 -4.34 13.09 -24.26
N THR A 59 -3.23 13.57 -23.67
CA THR A 59 -2.47 14.73 -24.24
C THR A 59 -1.82 14.43 -25.58
N ARG A 60 -1.55 13.15 -25.90
CA ARG A 60 -1.03 12.69 -27.21
C ARG A 60 -2.14 12.42 -28.22
N HIS A 61 -3.40 12.79 -27.95
CA HIS A 61 -4.56 12.51 -28.78
C HIS A 61 -4.83 11.02 -29.09
N LYS A 62 -4.31 10.11 -28.24
CA LYS A 62 -4.55 8.67 -28.35
C LYS A 62 -5.74 8.26 -27.49
N TRP A 63 -6.92 8.79 -27.80
CA TRP A 63 -8.12 8.65 -26.98
C TRP A 63 -8.62 7.21 -26.82
N ARG A 64 -8.42 6.35 -27.83
CA ARG A 64 -8.80 4.93 -27.75
C ARG A 64 -7.94 4.21 -26.69
N ASP A 65 -6.62 4.44 -26.72
CA ASP A 65 -5.69 3.84 -25.77
C ASP A 65 -5.95 4.39 -24.37
N ALA A 66 -6.17 5.69 -24.23
CA ALA A 66 -6.53 6.34 -22.97
C ALA A 66 -7.82 5.75 -22.38
N LEU A 67 -8.88 5.56 -23.19
CA LEU A 67 -10.13 4.96 -22.76
C LEU A 67 -9.92 3.50 -22.30
N MET A 68 -9.18 2.71 -23.06
CA MET A 68 -8.88 1.32 -22.69
C MET A 68 -8.14 1.25 -21.34
N LEU A 69 -7.11 2.08 -21.14
CA LEU A 69 -6.37 2.12 -19.89
C LEU A 69 -7.26 2.59 -18.73
N PHE A 70 -8.13 3.56 -18.96
CA PHE A 70 -9.10 4.03 -17.98
C PHE A 70 -10.07 2.91 -17.57
N VAL A 71 -10.63 2.17 -18.53
CA VAL A 71 -11.53 1.04 -18.24
C VAL A 71 -10.82 -0.01 -17.39
N ILE A 72 -9.58 -0.39 -17.75
CA ILE A 72 -8.81 -1.38 -16.98
C ILE A 72 -8.53 -0.84 -15.57
N ALA A 73 -8.15 0.43 -15.43
CA ALA A 73 -7.93 1.06 -14.11
C ALA A 73 -9.20 1.01 -13.25
N VAL A 74 -10.34 1.35 -13.83
CA VAL A 74 -11.65 1.28 -13.14
C VAL A 74 -11.97 -0.15 -12.72
N LEU A 75 -11.69 -1.15 -13.56
CA LEU A 75 -11.92 -2.56 -13.20
C LEU A 75 -11.09 -3.01 -12.01
N PHE A 76 -9.83 -2.57 -11.88
CA PHE A 76 -9.03 -2.80 -10.66
C PHE A 76 -9.69 -2.20 -9.42
N LEU A 77 -10.15 -0.94 -9.51
CA LEU A 77 -10.80 -0.25 -8.38
C LEU A 77 -12.18 -0.84 -8.05
N VAL A 78 -12.93 -1.31 -9.07
CA VAL A 78 -14.20 -2.03 -8.88
C VAL A 78 -13.96 -3.35 -8.16
N ASN A 79 -12.91 -4.09 -8.50
CA ASN A 79 -12.57 -5.32 -7.80
C ASN A 79 -12.28 -5.06 -6.32
N LEU A 80 -11.47 -4.05 -6.01
CA LEU A 80 -11.19 -3.63 -4.63
C LEU A 80 -12.45 -3.21 -3.86
N THR A 81 -13.45 -2.64 -4.53
CA THR A 81 -14.66 -2.14 -3.86
C THR A 81 -15.72 -3.21 -3.65
N PHE A 82 -15.90 -4.11 -4.63
CA PHE A 82 -17.05 -5.02 -4.68
C PHE A 82 -16.69 -6.50 -4.54
N VAL A 83 -15.41 -6.87 -4.71
CA VAL A 83 -14.97 -8.26 -4.56
C VAL A 83 -14.21 -8.42 -3.26
N PHE A 84 -13.04 -7.83 -3.15
CA PHE A 84 -12.24 -7.90 -1.93
C PHE A 84 -11.21 -6.77 -1.84
N ALA A 85 -11.12 -6.11 -0.68
CA ALA A 85 -10.04 -5.20 -0.36
C ALA A 85 -9.45 -5.48 1.02
N SER A 86 -8.14 -5.29 1.17
CA SER A 86 -7.51 -5.26 2.48
C SER A 86 -7.75 -3.92 3.19
N ARG A 87 -7.72 -3.92 4.52
CA ARG A 87 -7.77 -2.67 5.33
C ARG A 87 -6.64 -1.73 4.95
N THR A 88 -5.48 -2.29 4.67
CA THR A 88 -4.28 -1.57 4.22
C THR A 88 -4.54 -0.85 2.91
N ALA A 89 -5.06 -1.53 1.88
CA ALA A 89 -5.35 -0.90 0.59
C ALA A 89 -6.39 0.23 0.73
N LEU A 90 -7.44 0.05 1.54
CA LEU A 90 -8.43 1.11 1.79
C LEU A 90 -7.81 2.34 2.48
N LEU A 91 -6.84 2.14 3.38
CA LEU A 91 -6.10 3.23 4.00
C LEU A 91 -5.26 4.01 2.99
N VAL A 92 -4.67 3.34 1.99
CA VAL A 92 -3.78 3.95 0.99
C VAL A 92 -4.55 4.78 -0.05
N VAL A 93 -5.78 4.37 -0.42
CA VAL A 93 -6.61 5.02 -1.46
C VAL A 93 -6.65 6.55 -1.36
N PRO A 94 -7.00 7.19 -0.22
CA PRO A 94 -7.10 8.64 -0.15
C PRO A 94 -5.76 9.36 -0.42
N PHE A 95 -4.65 8.76 -0.04
CA PHE A 95 -3.32 9.33 -0.30
C PHE A 95 -2.95 9.26 -1.78
N LEU A 96 -3.27 8.15 -2.46
CA LEU A 96 -3.06 8.05 -3.92
C LEU A 96 -4.00 8.95 -4.71
N ILE A 97 -5.24 9.13 -4.26
CA ILE A 97 -6.17 10.12 -4.83
C ILE A 97 -5.59 11.53 -4.69
N ALA A 98 -5.07 11.89 -3.51
CA ALA A 98 -4.46 13.19 -3.28
C ALA A 98 -3.17 13.37 -4.12
N ALA A 99 -2.33 12.34 -4.22
CA ALA A 99 -1.13 12.35 -5.06
C ALA A 99 -1.46 12.52 -6.55
N LEU A 100 -2.49 11.83 -7.05
CA LEU A 100 -2.97 11.97 -8.42
C LEU A 100 -3.54 13.38 -8.65
N GLY A 101 -4.35 13.89 -7.75
CA GLY A 101 -4.87 15.26 -7.80
C GLY A 101 -3.77 16.31 -7.86
N TRP A 102 -2.77 16.17 -6.98
CA TRP A 102 -1.58 17.04 -6.97
C TRP A 102 -0.83 17.02 -8.31
N ARG A 103 -0.63 15.81 -8.86
CA ARG A 103 0.03 15.63 -10.15
C ARG A 103 -0.71 16.31 -11.30
N LEU A 104 -2.04 16.24 -11.32
CA LEU A 104 -2.86 16.80 -12.40
C LEU A 104 -2.96 18.32 -12.35
N SER A 105 -3.11 18.93 -11.19
CA SER A 105 -3.41 20.36 -11.06
C SER A 105 -2.93 20.99 -9.74
N GLY A 106 -1.94 20.39 -9.07
CA GLY A 106 -1.41 20.88 -7.80
C GLY A 106 -2.50 20.90 -6.71
N VAL A 107 -2.52 21.94 -5.88
CA VAL A 107 -3.49 22.09 -4.78
C VAL A 107 -4.95 22.04 -5.27
N ARG A 108 -5.24 22.65 -6.42
CA ARG A 108 -6.60 22.63 -7.01
C ARG A 108 -7.03 21.21 -7.35
N GLY A 109 -6.11 20.39 -7.87
CA GLY A 109 -6.36 18.98 -8.15
C GLY A 109 -6.62 18.18 -6.88
N VAL A 110 -5.88 18.43 -5.80
CA VAL A 110 -6.13 17.77 -4.50
C VAL A 110 -7.52 18.13 -3.97
N VAL A 111 -7.89 19.42 -3.98
CA VAL A 111 -9.21 19.86 -3.55
C VAL A 111 -10.32 19.21 -4.37
N ALA A 112 -10.19 19.21 -5.71
CA ALA A 112 -11.16 18.54 -6.59
C ALA A 112 -11.25 17.04 -6.31
N ALA A 113 -10.11 16.36 -6.13
CA ALA A 113 -10.06 14.94 -5.81
C ALA A 113 -10.72 14.64 -4.45
N CYS A 114 -10.48 15.46 -3.43
CA CYS A 114 -11.15 15.34 -2.13
C CYS A 114 -12.67 15.54 -2.23
N LEU A 115 -13.13 16.51 -3.02
CA LEU A 115 -14.55 16.74 -3.24
C LEU A 115 -15.21 15.55 -3.96
N ILE A 116 -14.57 15.01 -5.00
CA ILE A 116 -15.04 13.82 -5.71
C ILE A 116 -15.09 12.63 -4.74
N ALA A 117 -14.04 12.41 -3.95
CA ALA A 117 -14.00 11.33 -2.96
C ALA A 117 -15.10 11.49 -1.91
N ALA A 118 -15.38 12.70 -1.43
CA ALA A 118 -16.46 13.00 -0.48
C ALA A 118 -17.85 12.67 -1.04
N VAL A 119 -18.05 12.83 -2.36
CA VAL A 119 -19.31 12.45 -3.03
C VAL A 119 -19.37 10.94 -3.27
N LEU A 120 -18.25 10.33 -3.69
CA LEU A 120 -18.22 8.90 -4.01
C LEU A 120 -18.25 8.02 -2.75
N ALA A 121 -17.64 8.44 -1.64
CA ALA A 121 -17.57 7.63 -0.43
C ALA A 121 -18.94 7.19 0.11
N PRO A 122 -19.96 8.07 0.23
CA PRO A 122 -21.31 7.64 0.59
C PRO A 122 -21.92 6.68 -0.44
N VAL A 123 -21.74 6.94 -1.74
CA VAL A 123 -22.26 6.06 -2.80
C VAL A 123 -21.66 4.65 -2.66
N LEU A 124 -20.35 4.55 -2.49
CA LEU A 124 -19.66 3.26 -2.30
C LEU A 124 -20.09 2.58 -0.99
N TRP A 125 -20.26 3.34 0.08
CA TRP A 125 -20.73 2.83 1.37
C TRP A 125 -22.10 2.18 1.27
N PHE A 126 -23.04 2.81 0.59
CA PHE A 126 -24.39 2.28 0.43
C PHE A 126 -24.50 1.19 -0.65
N SER A 127 -23.60 1.19 -1.65
CA SER A 127 -23.61 0.24 -2.76
C SER A 127 -22.82 -1.03 -2.49
N SER A 128 -21.84 -1.01 -1.58
CA SER A 128 -21.00 -2.17 -1.25
C SER A 128 -21.27 -2.68 0.17
N PRO A 129 -22.07 -3.73 0.33
CA PRO A 129 -22.23 -4.40 1.62
C PRO A 129 -20.89 -4.86 2.19
N HIS A 130 -20.02 -5.41 1.34
CA HIS A 130 -18.68 -5.87 1.74
C HIS A 130 -17.86 -4.76 2.41
N LEU A 131 -17.78 -3.56 1.81
CA LEU A 131 -17.04 -2.43 2.38
C LEU A 131 -17.61 -1.99 3.73
N ARG A 132 -18.95 -1.95 3.81
CA ARG A 132 -19.65 -1.55 5.04
C ARG A 132 -19.43 -2.56 6.15
N ASP A 133 -19.68 -3.84 5.91
CA ASP A 133 -19.59 -4.90 6.93
C ASP A 133 -18.15 -5.01 7.42
N PHE A 134 -17.17 -4.98 6.51
CA PHE A 134 -15.75 -4.99 6.84
C PHE A 134 -15.31 -3.82 7.73
N THR A 135 -15.86 -2.62 7.51
CA THR A 135 -15.58 -1.44 8.33
C THR A 135 -16.25 -1.54 9.69
N LEU A 136 -17.51 -1.98 9.73
CA LEU A 136 -18.27 -2.18 10.98
C LEU A 136 -17.65 -3.26 11.86
N ASP A 137 -17.21 -4.38 11.28
CA ASP A 137 -16.49 -5.43 11.99
C ASP A 137 -15.19 -4.89 12.61
N SER A 138 -14.46 -4.04 11.91
CA SER A 138 -13.24 -3.41 12.46
C SER A 138 -13.53 -2.53 13.68
N VAL A 139 -14.65 -1.80 13.67
CA VAL A 139 -15.09 -0.99 14.82
C VAL A 139 -15.57 -1.87 15.96
N ALA A 140 -16.29 -2.97 15.67
CA ALA A 140 -16.75 -3.93 16.66
C ALA A 140 -15.56 -4.65 17.34
N ASP A 141 -14.55 -5.07 16.56
CA ASP A 141 -13.28 -5.64 17.04
C ASP A 141 -12.58 -4.70 18.03
N MET A 142 -12.45 -3.43 17.67
CA MET A 142 -11.86 -2.40 18.51
C MET A 142 -12.63 -2.24 19.84
N ARG A 143 -13.96 -2.15 19.76
CA ARG A 143 -14.80 -2.02 20.96
C ARG A 143 -14.69 -3.22 21.88
N SER A 144 -14.64 -4.42 21.31
CA SER A 144 -14.51 -5.68 22.07
C SER A 144 -13.17 -5.73 22.80
N TYR A 145 -12.08 -5.37 22.11
CA TYR A 145 -10.76 -5.27 22.75
C TYR A 145 -10.75 -4.26 23.90
N LEU A 146 -11.26 -3.03 23.68
CA LEU A 146 -11.26 -1.97 24.70
C LEU A 146 -12.13 -2.30 25.93
N LYS A 147 -13.18 -3.15 25.78
CA LYS A 147 -14.09 -3.51 26.87
C LYS A 147 -13.65 -4.73 27.67
N SER A 148 -13.09 -5.71 27.03
CA SER A 148 -12.88 -7.04 27.63
C SER A 148 -11.53 -7.68 27.29
N ASP A 149 -10.58 -6.91 26.74
CA ASP A 149 -9.28 -7.41 26.25
C ASP A 149 -9.42 -8.63 25.33
N ALA A 150 -10.50 -8.63 24.53
CA ALA A 150 -10.80 -9.72 23.62
C ALA A 150 -9.71 -9.85 22.54
N VAL A 151 -9.33 -11.08 22.24
CA VAL A 151 -8.38 -11.41 21.18
C VAL A 151 -9.05 -11.21 19.82
N THR A 152 -9.03 -9.98 19.30
CA THR A 152 -9.56 -9.60 17.98
C THR A 152 -8.44 -9.14 17.07
N SER A 153 -8.67 -9.18 15.75
CA SER A 153 -7.64 -8.76 14.78
C SER A 153 -7.18 -7.32 15.03
N THR A 154 -8.12 -6.39 15.17
CA THR A 154 -7.83 -4.98 15.42
C THR A 154 -7.21 -4.74 16.80
N GLY A 155 -7.68 -5.46 17.82
CA GLY A 155 -7.14 -5.41 19.18
C GLY A 155 -5.70 -5.87 19.25
N LEU A 156 -5.35 -6.97 18.57
CA LEU A 156 -3.97 -7.47 18.48
C LEU A 156 -3.04 -6.45 17.81
N HIS A 157 -3.47 -5.79 16.75
CA HIS A 157 -2.65 -4.73 16.13
C HIS A 157 -2.31 -3.60 17.11
N LEU A 158 -3.29 -3.14 17.90
CA LEU A 158 -3.04 -2.13 18.93
C LEU A 158 -2.11 -2.63 20.02
N GLU A 159 -2.31 -3.85 20.49
CA GLU A 159 -1.47 -4.43 21.52
C GLU A 159 -0.02 -4.59 21.05
N PHE A 160 0.19 -4.99 19.78
CA PHE A 160 1.52 -5.06 19.21
C PHE A 160 2.18 -3.68 19.06
N LEU A 161 1.43 -2.64 18.71
CA LEU A 161 1.95 -1.27 18.69
C LEU A 161 2.33 -0.81 20.12
N ARG A 162 1.48 -1.06 21.12
CA ARG A 162 1.75 -0.72 22.53
C ARG A 162 3.02 -1.41 23.03
N LYS A 163 3.14 -2.72 22.82
CA LYS A 163 4.35 -3.48 23.20
C LYS A 163 5.61 -2.99 22.47
N SER A 164 5.48 -2.65 21.18
CA SER A 164 6.61 -2.13 20.40
C SER A 164 7.19 -0.87 21.01
N VAL A 165 6.37 0.04 21.52
CA VAL A 165 6.84 1.26 22.21
C VAL A 165 7.71 0.89 23.41
N GLY A 166 7.21 0.03 24.32
CA GLY A 166 7.98 -0.40 25.49
C GLY A 166 9.27 -1.16 25.13
N ILE A 167 9.25 -1.97 24.07
CA ILE A 167 10.46 -2.66 23.58
C ILE A 167 11.49 -1.64 23.08
N ILE A 168 11.07 -0.65 22.29
CA ILE A 168 11.95 0.40 21.74
C ILE A 168 12.56 1.25 22.88
N GLU A 169 11.78 1.59 23.91
CA GLU A 169 12.25 2.37 25.06
C GLU A 169 13.39 1.70 25.82
N ASN A 170 13.48 0.36 25.80
CA ASN A 170 14.56 -0.38 26.44
C ASN A 170 15.89 -0.35 25.65
N ALA A 171 15.87 -0.05 24.33
CA ALA A 171 17.07 0.06 23.51
C ALA A 171 16.87 1.11 22.38
N PRO A 172 16.70 2.41 22.72
CA PRO A 172 16.18 3.39 21.78
C PRO A 172 17.16 3.76 20.65
N LEU A 173 18.46 3.73 20.87
CA LEU A 173 19.42 4.23 19.87
C LEU A 173 19.76 3.21 18.79
N ILE A 174 20.14 2.00 19.17
CA ILE A 174 20.67 0.95 18.28
C ILE A 174 19.81 -0.30 18.22
N GLY A 175 18.70 -0.35 19.00
CA GLY A 175 17.79 -1.48 19.06
C GLY A 175 18.37 -2.73 19.71
N HIS A 176 17.65 -3.85 19.53
CA HIS A 176 17.97 -5.16 20.13
C HIS A 176 18.74 -6.10 19.19
N GLY A 177 19.12 -5.63 18.00
CA GLY A 177 19.76 -6.43 16.97
C GLY A 177 18.76 -7.01 15.93
N THR A 178 19.29 -7.33 14.75
CA THR A 178 18.50 -7.93 13.66
C THR A 178 17.93 -9.30 14.08
N GLY A 179 16.66 -9.55 13.74
CA GLY A 179 15.96 -10.79 14.07
C GLY A 179 15.41 -10.86 15.51
N SER A 180 15.56 -9.80 16.31
CA SER A 180 15.16 -9.80 17.74
C SER A 180 13.65 -9.71 17.97
N ILE A 181 12.83 -9.36 16.96
CA ILE A 181 11.39 -9.12 17.11
C ILE A 181 10.67 -10.29 17.82
N PRO A 182 10.80 -11.56 17.40
CA PRO A 182 10.06 -12.66 18.02
C PRO A 182 10.44 -12.84 19.50
N GLU A 183 11.72 -12.71 19.84
CA GLU A 183 12.20 -12.85 21.21
C GLU A 183 11.70 -11.72 22.09
N GLN A 184 11.77 -10.47 21.64
CA GLN A 184 11.31 -9.31 22.39
C GLN A 184 9.78 -9.36 22.65
N PHE A 185 9.00 -9.74 21.64
CA PHE A 185 7.56 -9.93 21.83
C PHE A 185 7.22 -11.09 22.76
N SER A 186 7.97 -12.20 22.70
CA SER A 186 7.78 -13.32 23.62
C SER A 186 8.07 -12.91 25.07
N ARG A 187 9.14 -12.12 25.30
CA ARG A 187 9.44 -11.57 26.62
C ARG A 187 8.35 -10.60 27.11
N ALA A 188 7.85 -9.73 26.23
CA ALA A 188 6.80 -8.76 26.55
C ALA A 188 5.42 -9.41 26.74
N ALA A 189 5.22 -10.65 26.31
CA ALA A 189 3.99 -11.41 26.51
C ALA A 189 4.05 -12.31 27.75
N ALA A 190 5.23 -12.53 28.34
CA ALA A 190 5.40 -13.46 29.45
C ALA A 190 4.68 -12.98 30.73
N GLY A 191 3.78 -13.81 31.26
CA GLY A 191 2.99 -13.50 32.45
C GLY A 191 1.73 -12.66 32.21
N GLU A 192 1.48 -12.24 30.98
CA GLU A 192 0.30 -11.50 30.58
C GLU A 192 -0.89 -12.44 30.31
N SER A 193 -2.10 -11.88 30.13
CA SER A 193 -3.34 -12.60 29.80
C SER A 193 -4.05 -11.93 28.62
N GLY A 194 -5.09 -12.59 28.07
CA GLY A 194 -5.89 -12.04 26.97
C GLY A 194 -5.08 -11.71 25.71
N ALA A 195 -5.33 -10.58 25.08
CA ALA A 195 -4.60 -10.12 23.91
C ALA A 195 -3.13 -9.82 24.22
N ALA A 196 -2.83 -9.38 25.44
CA ALA A 196 -1.47 -9.10 25.89
C ALA A 196 -0.59 -10.36 26.00
N ALA A 197 -1.15 -11.55 26.19
CA ALA A 197 -0.41 -12.81 26.21
C ALA A 197 0.06 -13.28 24.81
N ILE A 198 -0.42 -12.65 23.74
CA ILE A 198 -0.08 -13.05 22.37
C ILE A 198 1.27 -12.43 21.98
N ALA A 199 2.24 -13.31 21.68
CA ALA A 199 3.51 -12.91 21.08
C ALA A 199 3.35 -12.78 19.55
N SER A 200 4.09 -11.86 18.94
CA SER A 200 4.09 -11.66 17.51
C SER A 200 5.50 -11.78 16.93
N VAL A 201 5.58 -12.16 15.66
CA VAL A 201 6.80 -12.09 14.85
C VAL A 201 6.86 -10.81 14.00
N ASN A 202 5.76 -10.01 14.04
CA ASN A 202 5.60 -8.80 13.26
C ASN A 202 4.85 -7.74 14.08
N PRO A 203 5.42 -6.56 14.33
CA PRO A 203 4.75 -5.47 15.04
C PRO A 203 3.64 -4.80 14.25
N HIS A 204 3.43 -5.17 12.98
CA HIS A 204 2.49 -4.55 12.03
C HIS A 204 2.69 -3.04 11.88
N ASN A 205 3.94 -2.60 11.91
CA ASN A 205 4.38 -1.25 11.58
C ASN A 205 5.86 -1.31 11.22
N GLN A 206 6.19 -0.86 10.01
CA GLN A 206 7.56 -0.97 9.48
C GLN A 206 8.56 -0.13 10.27
N ILE A 207 8.16 1.07 10.71
CA ILE A 207 9.06 1.95 11.49
C ILE A 207 9.40 1.27 12.83
N PHE A 208 8.39 0.70 13.50
CA PHE A 208 8.61 -0.01 14.76
C PHE A 208 9.38 -1.31 14.56
N ALA A 209 9.13 -2.04 13.46
CA ALA A 209 9.90 -3.24 13.13
C ALA A 209 11.40 -2.94 12.95
N VAL A 210 11.72 -1.80 12.35
CA VAL A 210 13.11 -1.33 12.21
C VAL A 210 13.64 -0.79 13.54
N ALA A 211 12.85 0.00 14.27
CA ALA A 211 13.28 0.60 15.55
C ALA A 211 13.52 -0.46 16.63
N ILE A 212 12.74 -1.53 16.71
CA ILE A 212 13.00 -2.66 17.62
C ILE A 212 14.38 -3.27 17.34
N GLN A 213 14.73 -3.44 16.07
CA GLN A 213 15.96 -4.12 15.68
C GLN A 213 17.19 -3.19 15.65
N LEU A 214 17.03 -1.96 15.13
CA LEU A 214 18.13 -1.04 14.82
C LEU A 214 18.01 0.32 15.53
N GLY A 215 17.07 0.45 16.45
CA GLY A 215 16.81 1.69 17.17
C GLY A 215 16.27 2.81 16.26
N TRP A 216 16.21 4.00 16.85
CA TRP A 216 15.79 5.19 16.09
C TRP A 216 16.78 5.57 14.97
N LEU A 217 18.06 5.17 15.08
CA LEU A 217 19.00 5.35 13.98
C LEU A 217 18.56 4.60 12.72
N GLY A 218 18.13 3.34 12.86
CA GLY A 218 17.59 2.57 11.75
C GLY A 218 16.30 3.15 11.20
N ALA A 219 15.40 3.62 12.08
CA ALA A 219 14.15 4.25 11.66
C ALA A 219 14.39 5.56 10.87
N ILE A 220 15.38 6.37 11.28
CA ILE A 220 15.77 7.59 10.55
C ILE A 220 16.30 7.23 9.15
N VAL A 221 17.14 6.20 9.02
CA VAL A 221 17.64 5.73 7.72
C VAL A 221 16.48 5.26 6.83
N LEU A 222 15.52 4.51 7.38
CA LEU A 222 14.32 4.08 6.64
C LEU A 222 13.51 5.29 6.11
N VAL A 223 13.23 6.27 6.97
CA VAL A 223 12.48 7.48 6.59
C VAL A 223 13.28 8.30 5.55
N ALA A 224 14.58 8.42 5.71
CA ALA A 224 15.44 9.09 4.74
C ALA A 224 15.44 8.38 3.37
N MET A 225 15.43 7.05 3.35
CA MET A 225 15.29 6.26 2.12
C MET A 225 13.95 6.53 1.44
N TRP A 226 12.84 6.49 2.16
CA TRP A 226 11.53 6.81 1.60
C TRP A 226 11.46 8.23 1.05
N PHE A 227 12.02 9.18 1.78
CA PHE A 227 12.08 10.57 1.36
C PHE A 227 12.92 10.75 0.10
N ALA A 228 14.08 10.09 0.00
CA ALA A 228 14.92 10.10 -1.20
C ALA A 228 14.18 9.53 -2.44
N HIS A 229 13.47 8.41 -2.26
CA HIS A 229 12.65 7.82 -3.33
C HIS A 229 11.47 8.71 -3.71
N PHE A 230 10.82 9.35 -2.73
CA PHE A 230 9.77 10.33 -3.01
C PHE A 230 10.30 11.51 -3.85
N LEU A 231 11.48 12.03 -3.51
CA LEU A 231 12.13 13.09 -4.29
C LEU A 231 12.52 12.63 -5.69
N LEU A 232 13.01 11.40 -5.86
CA LEU A 232 13.37 10.81 -7.14
C LEU A 232 12.20 10.82 -8.12
N PHE A 233 10.98 10.59 -7.63
CA PHE A 233 9.77 10.46 -8.45
C PHE A 233 8.92 11.74 -8.54
N ARG A 234 9.42 12.89 -8.09
CA ARG A 234 8.72 14.18 -8.25
C ARG A 234 8.65 14.68 -9.69
N GLY A 235 9.43 14.08 -10.60
CA GLY A 235 9.48 14.45 -12.01
C GLY A 235 8.19 14.17 -12.78
N GLY A 236 8.14 14.70 -14.01
CA GLY A 236 7.06 14.43 -14.95
C GLY A 236 7.16 13.04 -15.60
N GLY A 237 6.15 12.67 -16.39
CA GLY A 237 6.10 11.42 -17.15
C GLY A 237 5.54 10.23 -16.36
N TRP A 238 5.08 9.23 -17.11
CA TRP A 238 4.40 8.06 -16.55
C TRP A 238 5.30 7.23 -15.62
N THR A 239 6.58 7.08 -15.98
CA THR A 239 7.54 6.29 -15.18
C THR A 239 7.72 6.87 -13.77
N SER A 240 7.89 8.19 -13.66
CA SER A 240 7.98 8.88 -12.36
C SER A 240 6.67 8.70 -11.56
N TRP A 241 5.52 8.69 -12.25
CA TRP A 241 4.24 8.44 -11.61
C TRP A 241 4.13 7.02 -11.05
N VAL A 242 4.52 6.01 -11.81
CA VAL A 242 4.54 4.62 -11.32
C VAL A 242 5.40 4.49 -10.07
N GLY A 243 6.63 5.06 -10.10
CA GLY A 243 7.49 5.07 -8.93
C GLY A 243 6.88 5.81 -7.74
N MET A 244 6.23 6.95 -7.97
CA MET A 244 5.51 7.70 -6.92
C MET A 244 4.38 6.88 -6.30
N VAL A 245 3.57 6.17 -7.11
CA VAL A 245 2.50 5.29 -6.62
C VAL A 245 3.05 4.19 -5.73
N VAL A 246 4.13 3.52 -6.14
CA VAL A 246 4.78 2.47 -5.36
C VAL A 246 5.34 3.02 -4.04
N VAL A 247 5.96 4.20 -4.06
CA VAL A 247 6.53 4.81 -2.85
C VAL A 247 5.43 5.24 -1.88
N VAL A 248 4.39 5.92 -2.35
CA VAL A 248 3.27 6.37 -1.51
C VAL A 248 2.51 5.18 -0.94
N GLU A 249 2.23 4.17 -1.76
CA GLU A 249 1.60 2.93 -1.30
C GLU A 249 2.42 2.30 -0.18
N ASN A 250 3.74 2.08 -0.39
CA ASN A 250 4.57 1.42 0.61
C ASN A 250 4.73 2.25 1.89
N ILE A 251 4.86 3.57 1.83
CA ILE A 251 4.95 4.43 3.03
C ILE A 251 3.69 4.30 3.87
N ILE A 252 2.52 4.41 3.24
CA ILE A 252 1.24 4.42 3.96
C ILE A 252 0.88 3.02 4.46
N SER A 253 1.02 1.99 3.63
CA SER A 253 0.76 0.60 4.00
C SER A 253 1.68 0.13 5.13
N SER A 254 2.91 0.62 5.15
CA SER A 254 3.91 0.36 6.20
C SER A 254 3.57 0.96 7.57
N THR A 255 2.57 1.83 7.67
CA THR A 255 2.07 2.33 8.98
C THR A 255 1.23 1.29 9.73
N VAL A 256 0.67 0.31 9.01
CA VAL A 256 -0.20 -0.74 9.55
C VAL A 256 0.30 -2.15 9.26
N ASN A 257 1.46 -2.28 8.60
CA ASN A 257 2.12 -3.54 8.30
C ASN A 257 3.65 -3.36 8.21
N SER A 258 4.41 -4.47 8.11
CA SER A 258 5.88 -4.42 7.91
C SER A 258 6.23 -4.91 6.51
N HIS A 259 5.69 -4.24 5.49
CA HIS A 259 5.72 -4.67 4.08
C HIS A 259 7.13 -4.84 3.50
N LEU A 260 8.13 -4.07 3.95
CA LEU A 260 9.52 -4.26 3.49
C LEU A 260 10.15 -5.56 4.02
N PHE A 261 9.60 -6.14 5.09
CA PHE A 261 10.06 -7.42 5.64
C PHE A 261 9.25 -8.61 5.09
N ASP A 262 8.10 -8.34 4.46
CA ASP A 262 7.32 -9.35 3.76
C ASP A 262 7.94 -9.60 2.38
N PHE A 263 8.14 -10.89 2.02
CA PHE A 263 8.83 -11.25 0.80
C PHE A 263 8.18 -10.62 -0.45
N SER A 264 6.88 -10.76 -0.60
CA SER A 264 6.18 -10.32 -1.82
C SER A 264 6.09 -8.80 -1.93
N GLN A 265 5.66 -8.13 -0.86
CA GLN A 265 5.52 -6.68 -0.82
C GLN A 265 6.88 -5.97 -0.85
N GLY A 266 7.88 -6.51 -0.15
CA GLY A 266 9.26 -5.99 -0.19
C GLY A 266 9.84 -6.05 -1.61
N TRP A 267 9.65 -7.16 -2.33
CA TRP A 267 10.09 -7.27 -3.72
C TRP A 267 9.31 -6.34 -4.66
N LEU A 268 8.00 -6.19 -4.45
CA LEU A 268 7.19 -5.25 -5.23
C LEU A 268 7.74 -3.82 -5.12
N TYR A 269 8.09 -3.40 -3.89
CA TYR A 269 8.71 -2.10 -3.65
C TYR A 269 10.08 -1.98 -4.32
N VAL A 270 10.98 -2.93 -4.08
CA VAL A 270 12.36 -2.89 -4.61
C VAL A 270 12.38 -2.89 -6.14
N PHE A 271 11.62 -3.77 -6.79
CA PHE A 271 11.53 -3.80 -8.25
C PHE A 271 10.81 -2.57 -8.80
N GLY A 272 9.71 -2.14 -8.17
CA GLY A 272 8.96 -0.96 -8.60
C GLY A 272 9.83 0.29 -8.58
N VAL A 273 10.50 0.55 -7.46
CA VAL A 273 11.42 1.68 -7.31
C VAL A 273 12.65 1.53 -8.21
N GLY A 274 13.25 0.33 -8.27
CA GLY A 274 14.48 0.09 -9.05
C GLY A 274 14.25 0.28 -10.56
N VAL A 275 13.19 -0.31 -11.10
CA VAL A 275 12.87 -0.19 -12.54
C VAL A 275 12.44 1.23 -12.89
N ALA A 276 11.49 1.82 -12.14
CA ALA A 276 11.03 3.17 -12.38
C ALA A 276 12.15 4.21 -12.20
N GLY A 277 12.96 4.05 -11.14
CA GLY A 277 14.10 4.93 -10.86
C GLY A 277 15.18 4.84 -11.93
N GLY A 278 15.56 3.65 -12.36
CA GLY A 278 16.55 3.46 -13.43
C GLY A 278 16.12 4.11 -14.75
N ILE A 279 14.84 4.06 -15.11
CA ILE A 279 14.31 4.73 -16.31
C ILE A 279 14.28 6.25 -16.11
N ALA A 280 13.85 6.73 -14.95
CA ALA A 280 13.78 8.16 -14.64
C ALA A 280 15.17 8.81 -14.70
N LEU A 281 16.20 8.18 -14.13
CA LEU A 281 17.59 8.66 -14.14
C LEU A 281 18.18 8.70 -15.55
N LYS A 282 17.96 7.66 -16.37
CA LYS A 282 18.41 7.69 -17.79
C LYS A 282 17.79 8.84 -18.58
N GLY A 283 16.54 9.18 -18.31
CA GLY A 283 15.88 10.33 -18.95
C GLY A 283 16.54 11.65 -18.60
N VAL A 284 17.01 11.83 -17.36
CA VAL A 284 17.74 13.03 -16.92
C VAL A 284 19.12 13.10 -17.58
N ASP A 285 19.86 12.01 -17.61
CA ASP A 285 21.18 11.96 -18.26
C ASP A 285 21.09 12.32 -19.74
N ALA A 286 20.12 11.77 -20.48
CA ALA A 286 19.91 12.07 -21.89
C ALA A 286 19.61 13.57 -22.13
N GLN A 287 18.85 14.21 -21.25
CA GLN A 287 18.56 15.64 -21.32
C GLN A 287 19.81 16.49 -21.01
N CYS A 288 20.60 16.12 -20.02
CA CYS A 288 21.85 16.79 -19.69
C CYS A 288 22.88 16.71 -20.85
N PHE A 289 23.02 15.55 -21.48
CA PHE A 289 23.89 15.39 -22.66
C PHE A 289 23.39 16.20 -23.85
N ALA A 290 22.08 16.26 -24.10
CA ALA A 290 21.51 17.06 -25.18
C ALA A 290 21.67 18.56 -24.93
N ALA A 291 21.65 19.02 -23.69
CA ALA A 291 21.84 20.42 -23.32
C ALA A 291 23.31 20.86 -23.42
N ASN A 292 24.26 20.00 -23.06
CA ASN A 292 25.69 20.27 -23.06
C ASN A 292 26.38 19.99 -24.41
N GLY A 293 25.74 19.26 -25.32
CA GLY A 293 26.27 18.83 -26.61
C GLY A 293 25.95 19.78 -27.79
N LYS A 294 25.50 21.02 -27.56
CA LYS A 294 25.41 22.01 -28.62
C LYS A 294 26.85 22.56 -28.87
N PRO A 295 27.47 22.27 -30.02
CA PRO A 295 28.72 22.94 -30.38
C PRO A 295 28.44 24.43 -30.54
N THR A 296 29.25 25.25 -29.87
CA THR A 296 29.34 26.70 -30.04
C THR A 296 29.76 27.05 -31.45
#